data_a47a6b9f2eed55f95e4e4685f09cfdda
#
_entry.id   a47a6b9f2eed55f95e4e4685f09cfdda
#
_cell.length_a   1.000
_cell.length_b   1.000
_cell.length_c   1.000
_cell.angle_alpha   90.00
_cell.angle_beta   90.00
_cell.angle_gamma   90.00
#
_symmetry.space_group_name_H-M   'P 1'
#
loop_
_entity.id
_entity.type
_entity.pdbx_description
1 polymer ?
#
loop_
_entity_poly.entity_id
_entity_poly.type
_entity_poly.pdbx_seq_one_letter_code
_entity_poly.pdbx_strand_id
1 'polypeptide(L)'
;LKSARMVKNYADGDSVPTVLDPWFFQLMANKYLEEKIYTCIPAKDEIADAASDELASIRRKIRQQSAKIRESLQKIISSPSYAKILREPIITIRSDRFVVPVKSECKNDLPGLVHDVSASGSTFFIEPMQAVNANNALRELFVAERKEIERILAELSSECADYRTHIEENYSVLV
;
A
#
# COMPACT_ATOMS: atom_id res chain seq x y z
N LEU A 1 -16.44 -8.76 -16.00
CA LEU A 1 -15.50 -9.26 -17.00
C LEU A 1 -15.31 -10.77 -16.89
N LYS A 2 -14.85 -11.30 -15.76
CA LYS A 2 -14.60 -12.73 -15.57
C LYS A 2 -15.82 -13.60 -15.86
N SER A 3 -17.00 -13.25 -15.32
CA SER A 3 -18.23 -14.00 -15.56
C SER A 3 -18.63 -14.03 -17.04
N ALA A 4 -18.57 -12.89 -17.73
CA ALA A 4 -18.84 -12.81 -19.17
C ALA A 4 -17.88 -13.72 -19.97
N ARG A 5 -16.59 -13.71 -19.64
CA ARG A 5 -15.60 -14.59 -20.28
C ARG A 5 -15.89 -16.08 -20.02
N MET A 6 -16.23 -16.43 -18.77
CA MET A 6 -16.51 -17.82 -18.41
C MET A 6 -17.75 -18.36 -19.14
N VAL A 7 -18.82 -17.57 -19.19
CA VAL A 7 -20.07 -17.97 -19.90
C VAL A 7 -19.82 -18.06 -21.39
N LYS A 8 -19.11 -17.09 -21.97
CA LYS A 8 -18.76 -17.13 -23.40
C LYS A 8 -17.91 -18.36 -23.75
N ASN A 9 -16.87 -18.65 -22.97
CA ASN A 9 -16.03 -19.84 -23.20
C ASN A 9 -16.83 -21.16 -23.09
N TYR A 10 -17.80 -21.22 -22.17
CA TYR A 10 -18.69 -22.37 -22.05
C TYR A 10 -19.55 -22.52 -23.32
N ALA A 11 -20.17 -21.44 -23.78
CA ALA A 11 -21.00 -21.46 -24.98
C ALA A 11 -20.21 -21.82 -26.26
N ASP A 12 -18.98 -21.26 -26.40
CA ASP A 12 -18.11 -21.54 -27.54
C ASP A 12 -17.59 -22.99 -27.55
N GLY A 13 -17.57 -23.68 -26.39
CA GLY A 13 -17.13 -25.07 -26.25
C GLY A 13 -18.26 -26.12 -26.46
N ASP A 14 -19.51 -25.72 -26.47
CA ASP A 14 -20.66 -26.58 -26.61
C ASP A 14 -21.13 -26.59 -28.09
N SER A 15 -21.17 -27.75 -28.67
CA SER A 15 -21.59 -27.93 -30.09
C SER A 15 -23.10 -28.07 -30.26
N VAL A 16 -23.87 -28.13 -29.17
CA VAL A 16 -25.33 -28.27 -29.23
C VAL A 16 -26.02 -26.91 -29.19
N PRO A 17 -26.68 -26.46 -30.26
CA PRO A 17 -27.39 -25.19 -30.28
C PRO A 17 -28.46 -25.11 -29.18
N THR A 18 -28.48 -23.98 -28.45
CA THR A 18 -29.44 -23.71 -27.40
C THR A 18 -30.23 -22.43 -27.66
N VAL A 19 -31.37 -22.29 -26.99
CA VAL A 19 -32.17 -21.05 -27.03
C VAL A 19 -31.46 -19.85 -26.43
N LEU A 20 -30.34 -20.06 -25.72
CA LEU A 20 -29.54 -19.03 -25.08
C LEU A 20 -28.41 -18.50 -25.97
N ASP A 21 -28.10 -19.18 -27.08
CA ASP A 21 -26.99 -18.78 -27.98
C ASP A 21 -27.08 -17.33 -28.43
N PRO A 22 -28.24 -16.75 -28.79
CA PRO A 22 -28.33 -15.35 -29.16
C PRO A 22 -27.89 -14.38 -28.06
N TRP A 23 -27.98 -14.78 -26.78
CA TRP A 23 -27.52 -14.02 -25.64
C TRP A 23 -26.03 -14.20 -25.40
N PHE A 24 -25.55 -15.43 -25.51
CA PHE A 24 -24.12 -15.74 -25.31
C PHE A 24 -23.24 -15.10 -26.37
N PHE A 25 -23.70 -14.99 -27.62
CA PHE A 25 -22.97 -14.33 -28.70
C PHE A 25 -22.80 -12.82 -28.48
N GLN A 26 -23.68 -12.20 -27.69
CA GLN A 26 -23.56 -10.77 -27.35
C GLN A 26 -22.49 -10.49 -26.32
N LEU A 27 -22.03 -11.50 -25.57
CA LEU A 27 -21.01 -11.31 -24.55
C LEU A 27 -19.64 -10.95 -25.17
N MET A 28 -19.08 -9.86 -24.69
CA MET A 28 -17.78 -9.34 -25.12
C MET A 28 -16.73 -9.58 -24.02
N ALA A 29 -15.92 -10.64 -24.17
CA ALA A 29 -14.83 -10.92 -23.26
C ALA A 29 -13.66 -9.96 -23.49
N ASN A 30 -13.12 -9.39 -22.42
CA ASN A 30 -11.88 -8.62 -22.47
C ASN A 30 -10.90 -9.21 -21.46
N LYS A 31 -10.17 -10.25 -21.90
CA LYS A 31 -9.19 -10.96 -21.07
C LYS A 31 -8.03 -10.05 -20.66
N TYR A 32 -7.57 -9.19 -21.57
CA TYR A 32 -6.48 -8.25 -21.29
C TYR A 32 -6.82 -7.32 -20.11
N LEU A 33 -7.97 -6.65 -20.16
CA LEU A 33 -8.40 -5.75 -19.09
C LEU A 33 -8.64 -6.50 -17.79
N GLU A 34 -9.23 -7.71 -17.86
CA GLU A 34 -9.41 -8.58 -16.70
C GLU A 34 -8.08 -8.91 -16.02
N GLU A 35 -7.10 -9.40 -16.80
CA GLU A 35 -5.78 -9.78 -16.29
C GLU A 35 -5.02 -8.56 -15.73
N LYS A 36 -5.08 -7.41 -16.41
CA LYS A 36 -4.46 -6.17 -15.95
C LYS A 36 -5.02 -5.74 -14.60
N ILE A 37 -6.34 -5.74 -14.43
CA ILE A 37 -6.99 -5.40 -13.16
C ILE A 37 -6.52 -6.37 -12.05
N TYR A 38 -6.55 -7.69 -12.29
CA TYR A 38 -6.12 -8.66 -11.28
C TYR A 38 -4.64 -8.59 -10.94
N THR A 39 -3.80 -8.23 -11.91
CA THR A 39 -2.36 -8.01 -11.65
C THR A 39 -2.13 -6.79 -10.77
N CYS A 40 -2.89 -5.72 -11.00
CA CYS A 40 -2.74 -4.48 -10.23
C CYS A 40 -3.44 -4.55 -8.86
N ILE A 41 -4.63 -5.19 -8.81
CA ILE A 41 -5.52 -5.23 -7.63
C ILE A 41 -5.85 -6.71 -7.33
N PRO A 42 -4.93 -7.46 -6.70
CA PRO A 42 -5.13 -8.89 -6.42
C PRO A 42 -6.19 -9.15 -5.35
N ALA A 43 -6.40 -8.21 -4.43
CA ALA A 43 -7.39 -8.30 -3.36
C ALA A 43 -8.00 -6.92 -3.07
N LYS A 44 -9.06 -6.93 -2.26
CA LYS A 44 -9.71 -5.69 -1.81
C LYS A 44 -8.69 -4.81 -1.07
N ASP A 45 -8.66 -3.53 -1.43
CA ASP A 45 -7.81 -2.50 -0.82
C ASP A 45 -6.29 -2.77 -0.94
N GLU A 46 -5.88 -3.65 -1.88
CA GLU A 46 -4.47 -3.98 -2.10
C GLU A 46 -4.05 -3.66 -3.53
N ILE A 47 -2.99 -2.85 -3.68
CA ILE A 47 -2.30 -2.63 -4.95
C ILE A 47 -0.98 -3.42 -4.91
N ALA A 48 -0.80 -4.32 -5.87
CA ALA A 48 0.38 -5.18 -5.95
C ALA A 48 1.65 -4.39 -6.34
N ASP A 49 2.81 -4.87 -5.89
CA ASP A 49 4.10 -4.36 -6.37
C ASP A 49 4.24 -4.52 -7.91
N ALA A 50 3.60 -5.55 -8.47
CA ALA A 50 3.58 -5.82 -9.90
C ALA A 50 2.72 -4.85 -10.73
N ALA A 51 1.98 -3.93 -10.09
CA ALA A 51 1.16 -2.94 -10.78
C ALA A 51 2.01 -1.93 -11.57
N SER A 52 3.23 -1.61 -11.11
CA SER A 52 4.23 -0.88 -11.89
C SER A 52 5.64 -1.10 -11.35
N ASP A 53 6.64 -1.00 -12.23
CA ASP A 53 8.05 -1.06 -11.84
C ASP A 53 8.44 0.07 -10.89
N GLU A 54 7.83 1.25 -11.07
CA GLU A 54 8.05 2.41 -10.20
C GLU A 54 7.52 2.13 -8.79
N LEU A 55 6.31 1.59 -8.65
CA LEU A 55 5.73 1.22 -7.34
C LEU A 55 6.61 0.18 -6.63
N ALA A 56 7.05 -0.85 -7.34
CA ALA A 56 7.96 -1.86 -6.80
C ALA A 56 9.29 -1.24 -6.33
N SER A 57 9.84 -0.30 -7.11
CA SER A 57 11.06 0.43 -6.77
C SER A 57 10.89 1.30 -5.52
N ILE A 58 9.81 2.09 -5.44
CA ILE A 58 9.49 2.94 -4.30
C ILE A 58 9.34 2.09 -3.03
N ARG A 59 8.56 1.00 -3.07
CA ARG A 59 8.34 0.11 -1.92
C ARG A 59 9.63 -0.57 -1.46
N ARG A 60 10.51 -0.93 -2.38
CA ARG A 60 11.85 -1.44 -2.05
C ARG A 60 12.66 -0.38 -1.30
N LYS A 61 12.66 0.88 -1.77
CA LYS A 61 13.34 1.98 -1.09
C LYS A 61 12.75 2.24 0.29
N ILE A 62 11.43 2.18 0.46
CA ILE A 62 10.73 2.28 1.76
C ILE A 62 11.24 1.20 2.72
N ARG A 63 11.27 -0.05 2.29
CA ARG A 63 11.77 -1.16 3.12
C ARG A 63 13.23 -0.95 3.53
N GLN A 64 14.09 -0.56 2.59
CA GLN A 64 15.50 -0.29 2.86
C GLN A 64 15.70 0.88 3.82
N GLN A 65 14.99 1.98 3.61
CA GLN A 65 15.08 3.16 4.46
C GLN A 65 14.56 2.88 5.88
N SER A 66 13.44 2.18 6.01
CA SER A 66 12.90 1.74 7.29
C SER A 66 13.87 0.84 8.05
N ALA A 67 14.54 -0.08 7.36
CA ALA A 67 15.55 -0.95 7.98
C ALA A 67 16.75 -0.13 8.51
N LYS A 68 17.26 0.83 7.72
CA LYS A 68 18.35 1.72 8.14
C LYS A 68 17.99 2.56 9.38
N ILE A 69 16.76 3.09 9.42
CA ILE A 69 16.28 3.85 10.57
C ILE A 69 16.24 2.96 11.81
N ARG A 70 15.66 1.76 11.68
CA ARG A 70 15.59 0.79 12.79
C ARG A 70 16.98 0.41 13.30
N GLU A 71 17.93 0.15 12.41
CA GLU A 71 19.31 -0.14 12.78
C GLU A 71 19.97 1.02 13.55
N SER A 72 19.78 2.25 13.09
CA SER A 72 20.29 3.45 13.75
C SER A 72 19.68 3.61 15.16
N LEU A 73 18.36 3.46 15.27
CA LEU A 73 17.65 3.58 16.55
C LEU A 73 17.97 2.40 17.49
N GLN A 74 18.25 1.20 16.94
CA GLN A 74 18.65 0.05 17.73
C GLN A 74 19.94 0.33 18.51
N LYS A 75 20.88 1.07 17.92
CA LYS A 75 22.12 1.50 18.61
C LYS A 75 21.81 2.41 19.79
N ILE A 76 20.79 3.25 19.68
CA ILE A 76 20.35 4.13 20.78
C ILE A 76 19.71 3.30 21.89
N ILE A 77 18.71 2.48 21.58
CA ILE A 77 17.97 1.73 22.62
C ILE A 77 18.81 0.65 23.31
N SER A 78 19.88 0.16 22.66
CA SER A 78 20.81 -0.78 23.24
C SER A 78 21.96 -0.13 24.01
N SER A 79 22.09 1.19 23.95
CA SER A 79 23.18 1.91 24.61
C SER A 79 22.91 2.03 26.11
N PRO A 80 23.88 1.64 26.98
CA PRO A 80 23.76 1.81 28.43
C PRO A 80 23.53 3.29 28.85
N SER A 81 24.02 4.24 28.07
CA SER A 81 23.85 5.67 28.33
C SER A 81 22.38 6.12 28.28
N TYR A 82 21.58 5.47 27.42
CA TYR A 82 20.17 5.80 27.24
C TYR A 82 19.22 4.87 28.05
N ALA A 83 19.73 3.77 28.62
CA ALA A 83 18.90 2.79 29.34
C ALA A 83 18.10 3.42 30.51
N LYS A 84 18.65 4.44 31.16
CA LYS A 84 18.00 5.10 32.29
C LYS A 84 16.92 6.09 31.88
N ILE A 85 17.04 6.68 30.68
CA ILE A 85 16.14 7.74 30.19
C ILE A 85 14.99 7.17 29.36
N LEU A 86 15.18 6.02 28.71
CA LEU A 86 14.12 5.36 27.99
C LEU A 86 13.07 4.78 28.93
N ARG A 87 11.79 4.91 28.58
CA ARG A 87 10.70 4.24 29.26
C ARG A 87 10.75 2.74 29.06
N GLU A 88 10.96 2.35 27.80
CA GLU A 88 11.13 0.97 27.33
C GLU A 88 12.16 0.97 26.18
N PRO A 89 12.99 -0.07 26.04
CA PRO A 89 13.99 -0.15 24.97
C PRO A 89 13.35 -0.64 23.66
N ILE A 90 12.35 0.09 23.17
CA ILE A 90 11.62 -0.25 21.95
C ILE A 90 11.65 0.90 20.92
N ILE A 91 11.46 0.55 19.67
CA ILE A 91 11.24 1.48 18.57
C ILE A 91 9.76 1.40 18.21
N THR A 92 9.09 2.53 18.14
CA THR A 92 7.68 2.63 17.76
C THR A 92 7.48 3.64 16.66
N ILE A 93 6.26 3.73 16.14
CA ILE A 93 5.88 4.71 15.11
C ILE A 93 4.83 5.63 15.69
N ARG A 94 5.04 6.94 15.52
CA ARG A 94 4.08 8.00 15.82
C ARG A 94 4.07 9.01 14.66
N SER A 95 2.89 9.35 14.15
CA SER A 95 2.75 10.31 13.04
C SER A 95 3.66 9.97 11.85
N ASP A 96 3.69 8.68 11.46
CA ASP A 96 4.52 8.12 10.38
C ASP A 96 6.05 8.30 10.58
N ARG A 97 6.49 8.44 11.84
CA ARG A 97 7.92 8.56 12.19
C ARG A 97 8.34 7.50 13.17
N PHE A 98 9.54 6.98 12.99
CA PHE A 98 10.18 6.11 13.97
C PHE A 98 10.68 6.95 15.15
N VAL A 99 10.22 6.59 16.33
CA VAL A 99 10.49 7.30 17.58
C VAL A 99 10.84 6.32 18.70
N VAL A 100 11.40 6.83 19.77
CA VAL A 100 11.66 6.06 21.00
C VAL A 100 10.91 6.66 22.19
N PRO A 101 10.37 5.83 23.10
CA PRO A 101 9.66 6.31 24.29
C PRO A 101 10.66 6.73 25.37
N VAL A 102 10.60 7.99 25.78
CA VAL A 102 11.46 8.62 26.79
C VAL A 102 10.62 9.00 28.01
N LYS A 103 11.14 8.82 29.20
CA LYS A 103 10.51 9.25 30.45
C LYS A 103 10.34 10.76 30.47
N SER A 104 9.25 11.25 31.03
CA SER A 104 8.94 12.69 31.08
C SER A 104 10.02 13.52 31.74
N GLU A 105 10.58 13.02 32.83
CA GLU A 105 11.67 13.65 33.58
C GLU A 105 12.99 13.74 32.81
N CYS A 106 13.17 12.86 31.82
CA CYS A 106 14.38 12.77 30.97
C CYS A 106 14.19 13.34 29.55
N LYS A 107 13.12 14.10 29.33
CA LYS A 107 12.77 14.64 28.00
C LYS A 107 13.92 15.37 27.31
N ASN A 108 14.74 16.08 28.08
CA ASN A 108 15.84 16.90 27.52
C ASN A 108 17.18 16.13 27.41
N ASP A 109 17.24 14.89 27.91
CA ASP A 109 18.46 14.09 27.93
C ASP A 109 18.71 13.37 26.59
N LEU A 110 17.69 13.24 25.74
CA LEU A 110 17.81 12.75 24.38
C LEU A 110 17.54 13.89 23.40
N PRO A 111 18.57 14.41 22.67
CA PRO A 111 18.35 15.40 21.64
C PRO A 111 17.44 14.89 20.53
N GLY A 112 16.31 15.55 20.29
CA GLY A 112 15.35 15.10 19.29
C GLY A 112 14.07 15.94 19.24
N LEU A 113 13.15 15.52 18.39
CA LEU A 113 11.84 16.15 18.22
C LEU A 113 10.75 15.31 18.91
N VAL A 114 9.91 15.96 19.71
CA VAL A 114 8.75 15.30 20.31
C VAL A 114 7.62 15.22 19.28
N HIS A 115 7.12 14.02 19.02
CA HIS A 115 6.02 13.79 18.10
C HIS A 115 4.71 13.45 18.80
N ASP A 116 4.79 12.90 19.99
CA ASP A 116 3.60 12.49 20.75
C ASP A 116 3.91 12.42 22.24
N VAL A 117 2.84 12.42 23.06
CA VAL A 117 2.92 12.28 24.52
C VAL A 117 1.86 11.25 24.93
N SER A 118 2.21 10.35 25.86
CA SER A 118 1.23 9.40 26.41
C SER A 118 0.07 10.14 27.12
N ALA A 119 -1.10 9.52 27.17
CA ALA A 119 -2.28 10.09 27.80
C ALA A 119 -2.04 10.50 29.28
N SER A 120 -1.17 9.79 30.00
CA SER A 120 -0.76 10.13 31.37
C SER A 120 0.30 11.22 31.45
N GLY A 121 0.85 11.70 30.36
CA GLY A 121 1.97 12.66 30.32
C GLY A 121 3.32 12.10 30.77
N SER A 122 3.39 10.81 31.13
CA SER A 122 4.60 10.19 31.70
C SER A 122 5.64 9.74 30.69
N THR A 123 5.29 9.74 29.40
CA THR A 123 6.17 9.27 28.31
C THR A 123 6.10 10.22 27.12
N PHE A 124 7.24 10.65 26.64
CA PHE A 124 7.40 11.41 25.41
C PHE A 124 7.91 10.50 24.30
N PHE A 125 7.27 10.56 23.14
CA PHE A 125 7.72 9.84 21.96
C PHE A 125 8.64 10.77 21.15
N ILE A 126 9.94 10.54 21.27
CA ILE A 126 10.97 11.40 20.71
C ILE A 126 11.58 10.77 19.46
N GLU A 127 11.66 11.54 18.39
CA GLU A 127 12.47 11.26 17.22
C GLU A 127 13.88 11.77 17.47
N PRO A 128 14.89 10.90 17.65
CA PRO A 128 16.26 11.36 17.87
C PRO A 128 16.77 12.15 16.67
N MET A 129 17.56 13.20 16.91
CA MET A 129 18.12 14.05 15.83
C MET A 129 18.83 13.26 14.74
N GLN A 130 19.46 12.14 15.09
CA GLN A 130 20.14 11.23 14.18
C GLN A 130 19.18 10.54 13.18
N ALA A 131 17.90 10.43 13.51
CA ALA A 131 16.89 9.79 12.68
C ALA A 131 16.07 10.80 11.83
N VAL A 132 16.12 12.09 12.12
CA VAL A 132 15.25 13.13 11.51
C VAL A 132 15.35 13.13 9.99
N ASN A 133 16.57 13.19 9.44
CA ASN A 133 16.76 13.21 7.99
C ASN A 133 16.28 11.92 7.33
N ALA A 134 16.53 10.79 7.97
CA ALA A 134 16.12 9.48 7.47
C ALA A 134 14.59 9.30 7.50
N ASN A 135 13.92 9.77 8.55
CA ASN A 135 12.46 9.79 8.64
C ASN A 135 11.84 10.76 7.62
N ASN A 136 12.48 11.92 7.36
CA ASN A 136 12.04 12.84 6.32
C ASN A 136 12.08 12.18 4.93
N ALA A 137 13.21 11.54 4.59
CA ALA A 137 13.35 10.79 3.34
C ALA A 137 12.33 9.65 3.23
N LEU A 138 12.03 8.95 4.33
CA LEU A 138 10.99 7.91 4.34
C LEU A 138 9.61 8.49 4.06
N ARG A 139 9.28 9.64 4.65
CA ARG A 139 8.01 10.32 4.41
C ARG A 139 7.84 10.76 2.94
N GLU A 140 8.92 11.24 2.32
CA GLU A 140 8.91 11.57 0.88
C GLU A 140 8.60 10.33 0.03
N LEU A 141 9.14 9.16 0.41
CA LEU A 141 8.85 7.90 -0.28
C LEU A 141 7.38 7.48 -0.11
N PHE A 142 6.77 7.65 1.06
CA PHE A 142 5.33 7.39 1.24
C PHE A 142 4.45 8.32 0.41
N VAL A 143 4.85 9.59 0.27
CA VAL A 143 4.15 10.52 -0.63
C VAL A 143 4.29 10.09 -2.09
N ALA A 144 5.47 9.64 -2.51
CA ALA A 144 5.70 9.11 -3.85
C ALA A 144 4.89 7.84 -4.11
N GLU A 145 4.83 6.91 -3.14
CA GLU A 145 4.01 5.70 -3.23
C GLU A 145 2.54 6.03 -3.46
N ARG A 146 1.99 6.95 -2.67
CA ARG A 146 0.58 7.37 -2.81
C ARG A 146 0.29 7.97 -4.19
N LYS A 147 1.16 8.84 -4.68
CA LYS A 147 1.01 9.43 -6.02
C LYS A 147 1.06 8.39 -7.13
N GLU A 148 1.96 7.40 -7.01
CA GLU A 148 2.06 6.34 -8.00
C GLU A 148 0.82 5.42 -7.97
N ILE A 149 0.30 5.10 -6.79
CA ILE A 149 -0.97 4.36 -6.65
C ILE A 149 -2.12 5.13 -7.30
N GLU A 150 -2.23 6.43 -7.04
CA GLU A 150 -3.25 7.29 -7.67
C GLU A 150 -3.13 7.29 -9.20
N ARG A 151 -1.91 7.33 -9.74
CA ARG A 151 -1.65 7.25 -11.18
C ARG A 151 -2.12 5.91 -11.75
N ILE A 152 -1.76 4.79 -11.10
CA ILE A 152 -2.16 3.44 -11.53
C ILE A 152 -3.69 3.30 -11.55
N LEU A 153 -4.35 3.76 -10.49
CA LEU A 153 -5.81 3.70 -10.40
C LEU A 153 -6.50 4.57 -11.46
N ALA A 154 -5.95 5.75 -11.74
CA ALA A 154 -6.47 6.64 -12.78
C ALA A 154 -6.35 6.00 -14.17
N GLU A 155 -5.20 5.37 -14.47
CA GLU A 155 -4.98 4.65 -15.72
C GLU A 155 -5.95 3.48 -15.89
N LEU A 156 -6.08 2.62 -14.86
CA LEU A 156 -7.06 1.51 -14.89
C LEU A 156 -8.50 2.00 -15.05
N SER A 157 -8.85 3.09 -14.39
CA SER A 157 -10.19 3.69 -14.49
C SER A 157 -10.46 4.21 -15.90
N SER A 158 -9.47 4.84 -16.54
CA SER A 158 -9.58 5.30 -17.92
C SER A 158 -9.77 4.14 -18.89
N GLU A 159 -9.00 3.06 -18.75
CA GLU A 159 -9.15 1.86 -19.58
C GLU A 159 -10.51 1.18 -19.38
N CYS A 160 -11.00 1.14 -18.14
CA CYS A 160 -12.36 0.64 -17.88
C CYS A 160 -13.43 1.52 -18.55
N ALA A 161 -13.24 2.83 -18.56
CA ALA A 161 -14.17 3.76 -19.22
C ALA A 161 -14.20 3.56 -20.74
N ASP A 162 -13.07 3.24 -21.37
CA ASP A 162 -13.01 2.94 -22.81
C ASP A 162 -13.83 1.68 -23.17
N TYR A 163 -13.99 0.75 -22.24
CA TYR A 163 -14.79 -0.48 -22.41
C TYR A 163 -16.16 -0.42 -21.75
N ARG A 164 -16.60 0.76 -21.32
CA ARG A 164 -17.85 0.95 -20.56
C ARG A 164 -19.05 0.31 -21.23
N THR A 165 -19.28 0.58 -22.51
CA THR A 165 -20.44 0.06 -23.25
C THR A 165 -20.48 -1.48 -23.21
N HIS A 166 -19.35 -2.13 -23.50
CA HIS A 166 -19.28 -3.59 -23.45
C HIS A 166 -19.47 -4.16 -22.03
N ILE A 167 -19.01 -3.44 -21.00
CA ILE A 167 -19.22 -3.85 -19.60
C ILE A 167 -20.71 -3.77 -19.24
N GLU A 168 -21.40 -2.68 -19.63
CA GLU A 168 -22.82 -2.48 -19.41
C GLU A 168 -23.67 -3.50 -20.19
N GLU A 169 -23.33 -3.77 -21.46
CA GLU A 169 -23.95 -4.82 -22.28
C GLU A 169 -23.79 -6.21 -21.65
N ASN A 170 -22.57 -6.58 -21.28
CA ASN A 170 -22.31 -7.86 -20.59
C ASN A 170 -23.13 -8.00 -19.30
N TYR A 171 -23.23 -6.91 -18.53
CA TYR A 171 -24.04 -6.91 -17.31
C TYR A 171 -25.53 -7.16 -17.63
N SER A 172 -26.06 -6.48 -18.64
CA SER A 172 -27.47 -6.64 -19.06
C SER A 172 -27.80 -8.03 -19.59
N VAL A 173 -26.82 -8.73 -20.17
CA VAL A 173 -27.00 -10.12 -20.64
C VAL A 173 -26.91 -11.13 -19.50
N LEU A 174 -26.12 -10.84 -18.45
CA LEU A 174 -25.88 -11.79 -17.35
C LEU A 174 -26.87 -11.68 -16.17
N VAL A 175 -27.67 -10.61 -16.14
CA VAL A 175 -28.66 -10.30 -15.08
C VAL A 175 -30.07 -10.26 -15.63
#